data_a5ce6a90af2fc4e215d4cb456fb96ea0
#
_entry.id   a5ce6a90af2fc4e215d4cb456fb96ea0
#
_cell.length_a   1.000
_cell.length_b   1.000
_cell.length_c   1.000
_cell.angle_alpha   90.00
_cell.angle_beta   90.00
_cell.angle_gamma   90.00
#
_symmetry.space_group_name_H-M   'P 1'
#
loop_
_entity.id
_entity.type
_entity.pdbx_description
1 polymer ?
#
loop_
_entity_poly.entity_id
_entity_poly.type
_entity_poly.pdbx_seq_one_letter_code
_entity_poly.pdbx_strand_id
1 'polypeptide(L)'
;MDETDTAWHSFLDQPADYVVPEKLSACFDDRISLTQCDLLLRSHRLRRRLSQRLIAHYDLPSPAGEPVGEEDRSIALIPSVRFGELILRSGAVFRANAIAGIIDRRQAIRLQTLLGEDVIASALRNRELAAENRPLSDVELELDEIVTDGWCCFHGWSLHASEIVVARLKLKFADEIPERDRVTVEHRELGAGIVRRVAGEF
;
A
#
# COMPACT_ATOMS: atom_id res chain seq x y z
N MET A 1 17.80 -21.27 5.73
CA MET A 1 16.71 -20.52 5.04
C MET A 1 16.41 -19.36 5.96
N ASP A 2 16.61 -18.15 5.49
CA ASP A 2 16.41 -16.94 6.27
C ASP A 2 14.90 -16.75 6.55
N GLU A 3 14.55 -16.09 7.65
CA GLU A 3 13.16 -15.81 8.04
C GLU A 3 12.43 -15.01 6.94
N THR A 4 13.14 -14.09 6.30
CA THR A 4 12.66 -13.30 5.16
C THR A 4 12.35 -14.17 3.94
N ASP A 5 13.17 -15.18 3.65
CA ASP A 5 12.89 -16.12 2.55
C ASP A 5 11.64 -16.94 2.82
N THR A 6 11.43 -17.37 4.08
CA THR A 6 10.24 -18.12 4.47
C THR A 6 8.98 -17.25 4.33
N ALA A 7 9.02 -16.00 4.78
CA ALA A 7 7.93 -15.05 4.65
C ALA A 7 7.62 -14.75 3.17
N TRP A 8 8.66 -14.63 2.33
CA TRP A 8 8.51 -14.43 0.89
C TRP A 8 7.82 -15.60 0.21
N HIS A 9 8.23 -16.84 0.49
CA HIS A 9 7.56 -18.04 -0.04
C HIS A 9 6.10 -18.13 0.44
N SER A 10 5.82 -17.82 1.71
CA SER A 10 4.45 -17.75 2.21
C SER A 10 3.61 -16.70 1.47
N PHE A 11 4.16 -15.52 1.22
CA PHE A 11 3.49 -14.47 0.44
C PHE A 11 3.12 -14.95 -0.97
N LEU A 12 4.01 -15.68 -1.63
CA LEU A 12 3.78 -16.18 -2.98
C LEU A 12 2.73 -17.30 -3.04
N ASP A 13 2.79 -18.25 -2.10
CA ASP A 13 2.07 -19.52 -2.18
C ASP A 13 0.80 -19.55 -1.33
N GLN A 14 0.68 -18.68 -0.32
CA GLN A 14 -0.40 -18.69 0.67
C GLN A 14 -1.14 -17.34 0.78
N PRO A 15 -1.82 -16.88 -0.28
CA PRO A 15 -2.56 -15.61 -0.22
C PRO A 15 -3.67 -15.58 0.83
N ALA A 16 -4.14 -16.73 1.34
CA ALA A 16 -5.07 -16.79 2.46
C ALA A 16 -4.49 -16.27 3.80
N ASP A 17 -3.15 -16.08 3.90
CA ASP A 17 -2.52 -15.58 5.11
C ASP A 17 -2.65 -14.06 5.26
N TYR A 18 -2.94 -13.34 4.18
CA TYR A 18 -2.94 -11.88 4.17
C TYR A 18 -4.12 -11.25 3.43
N VAL A 19 -4.99 -12.06 2.78
CA VAL A 19 -6.15 -11.54 2.06
C VAL A 19 -7.16 -10.91 3.01
N VAL A 20 -7.76 -9.79 2.60
CA VAL A 20 -8.85 -9.17 3.35
C VAL A 20 -10.17 -9.92 3.12
N PRO A 21 -11.11 -9.92 4.10
CA PRO A 21 -12.38 -10.65 4.01
C PRO A 21 -13.22 -10.33 2.77
N GLU A 22 -13.19 -9.07 2.32
CA GLU A 22 -13.92 -8.58 1.15
C GLU A 22 -13.49 -9.31 -0.12
N LYS A 23 -12.16 -9.45 -0.32
CA LYS A 23 -11.61 -10.17 -1.46
C LYS A 23 -11.89 -11.67 -1.39
N LEU A 24 -11.95 -12.25 -0.18
CA LEU A 24 -12.37 -13.64 -0.03
C LEU A 24 -13.87 -13.81 -0.31
N SER A 25 -14.74 -12.89 0.12
CA SER A 25 -16.18 -12.92 -0.15
C SER A 25 -16.46 -12.96 -1.65
N ALA A 26 -15.78 -12.12 -2.42
CA ALA A 26 -15.90 -12.09 -3.88
C ALA A 26 -15.60 -13.46 -4.54
N CYS A 27 -14.68 -14.26 -3.97
CA CYS A 27 -14.43 -15.64 -4.47
C CYS A 27 -15.61 -16.58 -4.33
N PHE A 28 -16.63 -16.20 -3.55
CA PHE A 28 -17.86 -16.95 -3.32
C PHE A 28 -19.10 -16.21 -3.84
N ASP A 29 -18.93 -15.31 -4.81
CA ASP A 29 -19.98 -14.48 -5.40
C ASP A 29 -20.79 -13.72 -4.32
N ASP A 30 -20.08 -13.25 -3.28
CA ASP A 30 -20.63 -12.55 -2.10
C ASP A 30 -21.75 -13.32 -1.33
N ARG A 31 -21.76 -14.65 -1.49
CA ARG A 31 -22.75 -15.53 -0.81
C ARG A 31 -22.40 -15.81 0.64
N ILE A 32 -21.21 -15.45 1.10
CA ILE A 32 -20.77 -15.58 2.48
C ILE A 32 -20.47 -14.20 3.06
N SER A 33 -20.86 -13.99 4.33
CA SER A 33 -20.62 -12.71 4.99
C SER A 33 -19.16 -12.48 5.34
N LEU A 34 -18.75 -11.23 5.53
CA LEU A 34 -17.39 -10.89 5.95
C LEU A 34 -16.98 -11.58 7.26
N THR A 35 -17.93 -11.70 8.21
CA THR A 35 -17.70 -12.45 9.45
C THR A 35 -17.42 -13.93 9.21
N GLN A 36 -18.12 -14.55 8.24
CA GLN A 36 -17.83 -15.93 7.85
C GLN A 36 -16.48 -16.04 7.13
N CYS A 37 -16.12 -15.07 6.31
CA CYS A 37 -14.78 -15.00 5.70
C CYS A 37 -13.68 -14.96 6.76
N ASP A 38 -13.83 -14.11 7.80
CA ASP A 38 -12.89 -14.06 8.92
C ASP A 38 -12.71 -15.40 9.64
N LEU A 39 -13.84 -16.11 9.89
CA LEU A 39 -13.79 -17.43 10.51
C LEU A 39 -13.07 -18.46 9.62
N LEU A 40 -13.29 -18.39 8.30
CA LEU A 40 -12.61 -19.27 7.34
C LEU A 40 -11.10 -18.99 7.30
N LEU A 41 -10.68 -17.72 7.29
CA LEU A 41 -9.28 -17.31 7.26
C LEU A 41 -8.52 -17.72 8.53
N ARG A 42 -9.18 -17.74 9.69
CA ARG A 42 -8.60 -18.23 10.96
C ARG A 42 -8.41 -19.75 10.99
N SER A 43 -9.04 -20.49 10.07
CA SER A 43 -8.98 -21.94 10.04
C SER A 43 -7.71 -22.47 9.36
N HIS A 44 -6.75 -22.92 10.13
CA HIS A 44 -5.50 -23.52 9.63
C HIS A 44 -5.72 -24.66 8.63
N ARG A 45 -6.78 -25.45 8.83
CA ARG A 45 -7.12 -26.60 7.98
C ARG A 45 -7.59 -26.18 6.58
N LEU A 46 -8.16 -24.97 6.46
CA LEU A 46 -8.72 -24.47 5.19
C LEU A 46 -7.71 -23.63 4.41
N ARG A 47 -6.66 -23.14 5.04
CA ARG A 47 -5.70 -22.18 4.48
C ARG A 47 -5.22 -22.55 3.08
N ARG A 48 -4.74 -23.77 2.90
CA ARG A 48 -4.26 -24.24 1.58
C ARG A 48 -5.37 -24.22 0.52
N ARG A 49 -6.59 -24.66 0.86
CA ARG A 49 -7.72 -24.68 -0.09
C ARG A 49 -8.19 -23.28 -0.43
N LEU A 50 -8.20 -22.38 0.54
CA LEU A 50 -8.55 -20.97 0.33
C LEU A 50 -7.51 -20.30 -0.55
N SER A 51 -6.21 -20.53 -0.31
CA SER A 51 -5.13 -20.03 -1.16
C SER A 51 -5.27 -20.50 -2.62
N GLN A 52 -5.52 -21.77 -2.84
CA GLN A 52 -5.75 -22.31 -4.19
C GLN A 52 -6.96 -21.67 -4.86
N ARG A 53 -8.05 -21.44 -4.12
CA ARG A 53 -9.23 -20.76 -4.65
C ARG A 53 -8.96 -19.29 -5.00
N LEU A 54 -8.24 -18.56 -4.13
CA LEU A 54 -7.83 -17.18 -4.39
C LEU A 54 -6.94 -17.09 -5.63
N ILE A 55 -5.94 -17.97 -5.75
CA ILE A 55 -5.06 -18.03 -6.93
C ILE A 55 -5.88 -18.23 -8.20
N ALA A 56 -6.83 -19.18 -8.19
CA ALA A 56 -7.65 -19.47 -9.36
C ALA A 56 -8.67 -18.38 -9.67
N HIS A 57 -9.29 -17.75 -8.65
CA HIS A 57 -10.32 -16.73 -8.84
C HIS A 57 -9.74 -15.41 -9.37
N TYR A 58 -8.57 -15.00 -8.86
CA TYR A 58 -7.90 -13.77 -9.25
C TYR A 58 -6.86 -13.97 -10.36
N ASP A 59 -6.76 -15.18 -10.91
CA ASP A 59 -5.77 -15.55 -11.95
C ASP A 59 -4.36 -15.05 -11.58
N LEU A 60 -3.94 -15.34 -10.33
CA LEU A 60 -2.68 -14.82 -9.84
C LEU A 60 -1.50 -15.41 -10.63
N PRO A 61 -0.57 -14.57 -11.12
CA PRO A 61 0.57 -15.03 -11.89
C PRO A 61 1.41 -16.08 -11.14
N SER A 62 1.91 -17.10 -11.86
CA SER A 62 2.80 -18.11 -11.28
C SER A 62 4.09 -17.46 -10.78
N PRO A 63 4.60 -17.82 -9.59
CA PRO A 63 5.86 -17.29 -9.07
C PRO A 63 7.10 -17.78 -9.81
N ALA A 64 6.96 -18.67 -10.79
CA ALA A 64 8.08 -19.21 -11.55
C ALA A 64 8.55 -18.20 -12.60
N GLY A 65 9.74 -17.60 -12.43
CA GLY A 65 10.46 -17.04 -13.55
C GLY A 65 11.04 -15.63 -13.42
N GLU A 66 10.49 -14.69 -12.71
CA GLU A 66 11.07 -13.35 -12.61
C GLU A 66 11.68 -13.07 -11.23
N PRO A 67 12.97 -12.68 -11.18
CA PRO A 67 13.55 -12.23 -9.92
C PRO A 67 12.90 -10.92 -9.49
N VAL A 68 12.31 -10.91 -8.30
CA VAL A 68 11.77 -9.70 -7.68
C VAL A 68 12.87 -9.02 -6.87
N GLY A 69 13.07 -7.71 -7.08
CA GLY A 69 14.03 -6.92 -6.32
C GLY A 69 13.72 -6.89 -4.82
N GLU A 70 14.75 -6.75 -3.99
CA GLU A 70 14.63 -6.76 -2.53
C GLU A 70 13.70 -5.66 -2.01
N GLU A 71 13.76 -4.47 -2.59
CA GLU A 71 12.88 -3.35 -2.25
C GLU A 71 11.40 -3.68 -2.48
N ASP A 72 11.07 -4.33 -3.59
CA ASP A 72 9.69 -4.71 -3.90
C ASP A 72 9.20 -5.90 -3.05
N ARG A 73 10.14 -6.80 -2.64
CA ARG A 73 9.86 -7.84 -1.63
C ARG A 73 9.52 -7.22 -0.27
N SER A 74 10.26 -6.21 0.16
CA SER A 74 10.00 -5.49 1.41
C SER A 74 8.59 -4.89 1.43
N ILE A 75 8.16 -4.24 0.33
CA ILE A 75 6.80 -3.73 0.17
C ILE A 75 5.77 -4.86 0.25
N ALA A 76 6.04 -5.97 -0.43
CA ALA A 76 5.15 -7.14 -0.44
C ALA A 76 4.94 -7.75 0.96
N LEU A 77 5.96 -7.70 1.82
CA LEU A 77 5.94 -8.27 3.16
C LEU A 77 5.34 -7.34 4.22
N ILE A 78 5.05 -6.07 3.91
CA ILE A 78 4.36 -5.17 4.85
C ILE A 78 3.01 -5.80 5.25
N PRO A 79 2.73 -5.95 6.57
CA PRO A 79 1.44 -6.46 7.03
C PRO A 79 0.26 -5.62 6.56
N SER A 80 -0.89 -6.25 6.27
CA SER A 80 -2.11 -5.55 5.78
C SER A 80 -2.52 -4.41 6.71
N VAL A 81 -2.41 -4.59 8.04
CA VAL A 81 -2.75 -3.58 9.05
C VAL A 81 -1.87 -2.33 8.99
N ARG A 82 -0.67 -2.42 8.42
CA ARG A 82 0.25 -1.30 8.26
C ARG A 82 0.22 -0.68 6.86
N PHE A 83 -0.55 -1.25 5.95
CA PHE A 83 -0.57 -0.77 4.57
C PHE A 83 -1.13 0.66 4.45
N GLY A 84 -2.15 0.99 5.26
CA GLY A 84 -2.66 2.36 5.35
C GLY A 84 -1.60 3.38 5.78
N GLU A 85 -0.68 2.97 6.67
CA GLU A 85 0.45 3.81 7.10
C GLU A 85 1.45 4.03 5.94
N LEU A 86 1.76 2.99 5.15
CA LEU A 86 2.59 3.13 3.95
C LEU A 86 1.99 4.17 2.98
N ILE A 87 0.68 4.06 2.72
CA ILE A 87 -0.02 4.98 1.81
C ILE A 87 0.01 6.41 2.35
N LEU A 88 -0.32 6.61 3.64
CA LEU A 88 -0.31 7.94 4.27
C LEU A 88 1.08 8.58 4.22
N ARG A 89 2.13 7.83 4.59
CA ARG A 89 3.51 8.32 4.55
C ARG A 89 3.95 8.64 3.11
N SER A 90 3.59 7.81 2.13
CA SER A 90 3.92 8.06 0.73
C SER A 90 3.29 9.35 0.20
N GLY A 91 2.03 9.62 0.54
CA GLY A 91 1.36 10.87 0.18
C GLY A 91 1.97 12.08 0.90
N ALA A 92 2.35 11.94 2.17
CA ALA A 92 3.02 12.98 2.93
C ALA A 92 4.41 13.31 2.35
N VAL A 93 5.18 12.31 1.91
CA VAL A 93 6.46 12.52 1.21
C VAL A 93 6.23 13.23 -0.13
N PHE A 94 5.23 12.81 -0.91
CA PHE A 94 4.89 13.47 -2.17
C PHE A 94 4.59 14.96 -1.97
N ARG A 95 3.96 15.34 -0.84
CA ARG A 95 3.64 16.73 -0.48
C ARG A 95 4.65 17.40 0.46
N ALA A 96 5.82 16.82 0.65
CA ALA A 96 6.77 17.31 1.67
C ALA A 96 7.24 18.76 1.45
N ASN A 97 7.27 19.25 0.19
CA ASN A 97 7.58 20.65 -0.09
C ASN A 97 6.50 21.60 0.46
N ALA A 98 5.22 21.25 0.29
CA ALA A 98 4.11 22.02 0.83
C ALA A 98 4.09 21.97 2.37
N ILE A 99 4.30 20.79 2.95
CA ILE A 99 4.41 20.61 4.42
C ILE A 99 5.53 21.49 5.01
N ALA A 100 6.70 21.48 4.38
CA ALA A 100 7.84 22.31 4.79
C ALA A 100 7.61 23.82 4.62
N GLY A 101 6.70 24.22 3.73
CA GLY A 101 6.34 25.62 3.48
C GLY A 101 5.34 26.20 4.47
N ILE A 102 4.79 25.41 5.41
CA ILE A 102 3.84 25.90 6.42
C ILE A 102 4.55 26.80 7.43
N ILE A 103 4.22 28.10 7.39
CA ILE A 103 4.78 29.12 8.30
C ILE A 103 3.83 29.35 9.51
N ASP A 104 2.53 29.19 9.30
CA ASP A 104 1.54 29.40 10.38
C ASP A 104 1.61 28.27 11.40
N ARG A 105 1.92 28.64 12.65
CA ARG A 105 2.00 27.71 13.78
C ARG A 105 0.71 26.95 14.03
N ARG A 106 -0.46 27.57 13.82
CA ARG A 106 -1.76 26.92 14.04
C ARG A 106 -1.97 25.81 13.01
N GLN A 107 -1.66 26.12 11.76
CA GLN A 107 -1.73 25.15 10.66
C GLN A 107 -0.74 23.99 10.87
N ALA A 108 0.48 24.29 11.29
CA ALA A 108 1.48 23.26 11.61
C ALA A 108 1.01 22.31 12.73
N ILE A 109 0.46 22.85 13.82
CA ILE A 109 -0.07 22.04 14.94
C ILE A 109 -1.26 21.18 14.47
N ARG A 110 -2.17 21.74 13.67
CA ARG A 110 -3.31 20.98 13.12
C ARG A 110 -2.83 19.81 12.25
N LEU A 111 -1.91 20.06 11.35
CA LEU A 111 -1.34 19.02 10.48
C LEU A 111 -0.63 17.94 11.30
N GLN A 112 0.14 18.34 12.33
CA GLN A 112 0.79 17.39 13.24
C GLN A 112 -0.24 16.54 14.02
N THR A 113 -1.37 17.11 14.40
CA THR A 113 -2.45 16.37 15.08
C THR A 113 -3.12 15.37 14.14
N LEU A 114 -3.28 15.71 12.86
CA LEU A 114 -3.92 14.88 11.86
C LEU A 114 -3.03 13.74 11.35
N LEU A 115 -1.79 14.03 11.02
CA LEU A 115 -0.86 13.07 10.40
C LEU A 115 -0.04 12.30 11.42
N GLY A 116 0.22 12.90 12.59
CA GLY A 116 1.19 12.41 13.55
C GLY A 116 2.62 12.90 13.26
N GLU A 117 3.42 12.97 14.32
CA GLU A 117 4.78 13.48 14.26
C GLU A 117 5.70 12.64 13.38
N ASP A 118 5.54 11.30 13.46
CA ASP A 118 6.35 10.34 12.70
C ASP A 118 6.15 10.46 11.19
N VAL A 119 4.91 10.70 10.74
CA VAL A 119 4.58 10.87 9.32
C VAL A 119 5.21 12.16 8.78
N ILE A 120 5.10 13.26 9.55
CA ILE A 120 5.72 14.55 9.19
C ILE A 120 7.24 14.42 9.17
N ALA A 121 7.83 13.76 10.16
CA ALA A 121 9.28 13.54 10.21
C ALA A 121 9.76 12.70 9.01
N SER A 122 9.02 11.66 8.63
CA SER A 122 9.30 10.86 7.42
C SER A 122 9.21 11.73 6.15
N ALA A 123 8.16 12.54 6.01
CA ALA A 123 7.98 13.44 4.87
C ALA A 123 9.15 14.43 4.74
N LEU A 124 9.52 15.11 5.83
CA LEU A 124 10.60 16.09 5.80
C LEU A 124 12.00 15.46 5.58
N ARG A 125 12.22 14.23 6.06
CA ARG A 125 13.48 13.50 5.84
C ARG A 125 13.66 13.10 4.38
N ASN A 126 12.57 12.81 3.69
CA ASN A 126 12.57 12.35 2.29
C ASN A 126 12.12 13.46 1.31
N ARG A 127 12.27 14.72 1.72
CA ARG A 127 11.80 15.90 0.97
C ARG A 127 12.38 16.00 -0.45
N GLU A 128 13.54 15.43 -0.69
CA GLU A 128 14.17 15.39 -2.01
C GLU A 128 13.35 14.61 -3.06
N LEU A 129 12.41 13.75 -2.61
CA LEU A 129 11.51 12.99 -3.46
C LEU A 129 10.15 13.68 -3.67
N ALA A 130 9.94 14.86 -3.06
CA ALA A 130 8.66 15.55 -3.11
C ALA A 130 8.37 16.13 -4.49
N ALA A 131 7.08 16.11 -4.87
CA ALA A 131 6.62 16.81 -6.05
C ALA A 131 6.82 18.31 -5.94
N GLU A 132 6.99 18.99 -7.09
CA GLU A 132 7.07 20.43 -7.15
C GLU A 132 5.66 21.07 -7.03
N ASN A 133 5.61 22.18 -6.24
CA ASN A 133 4.49 23.13 -6.19
C ASN A 133 3.05 22.58 -6.08
N ARG A 134 2.77 21.77 -5.05
CA ARG A 134 1.39 21.50 -4.64
C ARG A 134 1.06 22.19 -3.33
N PRO A 135 0.41 23.40 -3.36
CA PRO A 135 -0.02 24.05 -2.12
C PRO A 135 -1.06 23.19 -1.41
N LEU A 136 -1.01 23.18 -0.09
CA LEU A 136 -2.06 22.62 0.76
C LEU A 136 -3.23 23.62 0.78
N SER A 137 -4.44 23.20 0.39
CA SER A 137 -5.54 24.14 0.16
C SER A 137 -6.44 24.39 1.36
N ASP A 138 -6.76 23.38 2.17
CA ASP A 138 -7.54 23.53 3.40
C ASP A 138 -7.34 22.30 4.33
N VAL A 139 -7.25 22.50 5.65
CA VAL A 139 -6.77 21.47 6.58
C VAL A 139 -7.70 20.24 6.66
N GLU A 140 -8.99 20.39 6.43
CA GLU A 140 -9.93 19.26 6.46
C GLU A 140 -9.88 18.39 5.19
N LEU A 141 -9.55 19.00 4.05
CA LEU A 141 -9.36 18.30 2.77
C LEU A 141 -7.97 17.65 2.66
N GLU A 142 -7.01 18.09 3.47
CA GLU A 142 -5.61 17.69 3.36
C GLU A 142 -5.36 16.22 3.63
N LEU A 143 -6.04 15.60 4.61
CA LEU A 143 -5.84 14.18 4.92
C LEU A 143 -6.27 13.29 3.75
N ASP A 144 -7.48 13.52 3.22
CA ASP A 144 -8.00 12.74 2.10
C ASP A 144 -7.18 12.94 0.82
N GLU A 145 -6.70 14.17 0.61
CA GLU A 145 -5.81 14.49 -0.52
C GLU A 145 -4.45 13.81 -0.36
N ILE A 146 -3.85 13.83 0.85
CA ILE A 146 -2.58 13.14 1.13
C ILE A 146 -2.73 11.64 0.95
N VAL A 147 -3.80 11.04 1.45
CA VAL A 147 -4.09 9.61 1.25
C VAL A 147 -4.29 9.30 -0.24
N THR A 148 -5.00 10.16 -0.97
CA THR A 148 -5.19 10.02 -2.42
C THR A 148 -3.85 10.07 -3.16
N ASP A 149 -2.99 11.04 -2.86
CA ASP A 149 -1.66 11.12 -3.47
C ASP A 149 -0.80 9.90 -3.10
N GLY A 150 -0.94 9.38 -1.88
CA GLY A 150 -0.27 8.13 -1.48
C GLY A 150 -0.69 6.93 -2.34
N TRP A 151 -1.98 6.78 -2.60
CA TRP A 151 -2.49 5.75 -3.51
C TRP A 151 -2.03 5.98 -4.95
N CYS A 152 -1.98 7.25 -5.40
CA CYS A 152 -1.45 7.59 -6.72
C CYS A 152 0.04 7.26 -6.84
N CYS A 153 0.84 7.51 -5.79
CA CYS A 153 2.24 7.06 -5.71
C CYS A 153 2.37 5.53 -5.76
N PHE A 154 1.51 4.82 -5.01
CA PHE A 154 1.47 3.36 -5.03
C PHE A 154 1.10 2.84 -6.43
N HIS A 155 0.14 3.48 -7.11
CA HIS A 155 -0.15 3.15 -8.50
C HIS A 155 1.06 3.41 -9.40
N GLY A 156 1.74 4.55 -9.26
CA GLY A 156 2.99 4.84 -9.99
C GLY A 156 4.04 3.76 -9.79
N TRP A 157 4.25 3.31 -8.54
CA TRP A 157 5.12 2.17 -8.22
C TRP A 157 4.65 0.88 -8.92
N SER A 158 3.35 0.58 -8.90
CA SER A 158 2.79 -0.64 -9.47
C SER A 158 3.00 -0.79 -10.99
N LEU A 159 3.24 0.31 -11.71
CA LEU A 159 3.56 0.30 -13.14
C LEU A 159 4.98 -0.23 -13.43
N HIS A 160 5.86 -0.22 -12.43
CA HIS A 160 7.26 -0.62 -12.53
C HIS A 160 7.59 -1.88 -11.72
N ALA A 161 6.68 -2.32 -10.86
CA ALA A 161 6.85 -3.50 -10.03
C ALA A 161 6.43 -4.77 -10.77
N SER A 162 6.96 -5.93 -10.31
CA SER A 162 6.57 -7.22 -10.87
C SER A 162 5.07 -7.46 -10.74
N GLU A 163 4.43 -7.93 -11.81
CA GLU A 163 3.01 -8.28 -11.83
C GLU A 163 2.66 -9.29 -10.74
N ILE A 164 3.57 -10.22 -10.45
CA ILE A 164 3.42 -11.23 -9.38
C ILE A 164 3.17 -10.57 -8.03
N VAL A 165 3.94 -9.51 -7.73
CA VAL A 165 3.82 -8.75 -6.48
C VAL A 165 2.55 -7.92 -6.47
N VAL A 166 2.31 -7.15 -7.52
CA VAL A 166 1.17 -6.23 -7.61
C VAL A 166 -0.16 -6.97 -7.50
N ALA A 167 -0.31 -8.09 -8.23
CA ALA A 167 -1.54 -8.89 -8.19
C ALA A 167 -1.85 -9.42 -6.77
N ARG A 168 -0.81 -9.88 -6.06
CA ARG A 168 -0.96 -10.40 -4.70
C ARG A 168 -1.20 -9.31 -3.68
N LEU A 169 -0.52 -8.17 -3.81
CA LEU A 169 -0.73 -7.04 -2.90
C LEU A 169 -2.17 -6.51 -2.93
N LYS A 170 -2.81 -6.52 -4.10
CA LYS A 170 -4.23 -6.14 -4.24
C LYS A 170 -5.19 -6.96 -3.37
N LEU A 171 -4.76 -8.12 -2.88
CA LEU A 171 -5.55 -8.91 -1.94
C LEU A 171 -5.47 -8.41 -0.50
N LYS A 172 -4.52 -7.54 -0.18
CA LYS A 172 -4.31 -7.02 1.19
C LYS A 172 -5.22 -5.86 1.58
N PHE A 173 -5.94 -5.26 0.64
CA PHE A 173 -6.82 -4.12 0.89
C PHE A 173 -8.14 -4.26 0.14
N ALA A 174 -9.22 -3.78 0.76
CA ALA A 174 -10.57 -3.83 0.20
C ALA A 174 -10.75 -2.80 -0.92
N ASP A 175 -10.18 -1.62 -0.71
CA ASP A 175 -10.37 -0.47 -1.57
C ASP A 175 -9.71 -0.66 -2.93
N GLU A 176 -10.34 -0.14 -3.95
CA GLU A 176 -9.71 -0.04 -5.27
C GLU A 176 -8.66 1.08 -5.24
N ILE A 177 -7.55 0.84 -5.94
CA ILE A 177 -6.57 1.91 -6.21
C ILE A 177 -7.32 3.04 -6.92
N PRO A 178 -7.14 4.31 -6.51
CA PRO A 178 -7.85 5.43 -7.12
C PRO A 178 -7.84 5.39 -8.64
N GLU A 179 -8.92 5.88 -9.25
CA GLU A 179 -9.10 5.92 -10.69
C GLU A 179 -7.86 6.51 -11.38
N ARG A 180 -7.49 5.93 -12.51
CA ARG A 180 -6.31 6.33 -13.30
C ARG A 180 -6.28 7.83 -13.64
N ASP A 181 -7.42 8.48 -13.66
CA ASP A 181 -7.57 9.89 -13.99
C ASP A 181 -6.98 10.84 -12.91
N ARG A 182 -6.81 10.36 -11.68
CA ARG A 182 -6.15 11.11 -10.59
C ARG A 182 -4.63 10.99 -10.61
N VAL A 183 -4.09 10.01 -11.34
CA VAL A 183 -2.65 9.73 -11.38
C VAL A 183 -1.96 10.68 -12.37
N THR A 184 -1.26 11.67 -11.85
CA THR A 184 -0.50 12.64 -12.65
C THR A 184 0.81 12.04 -13.19
N VAL A 185 1.49 12.77 -14.07
CA VAL A 185 2.82 12.42 -14.57
C VAL A 185 3.81 12.32 -13.40
N GLU A 186 3.78 13.28 -12.46
CA GLU A 186 4.64 13.30 -11.28
C GLU A 186 4.46 12.05 -10.41
N HIS A 187 3.22 11.57 -10.21
CA HIS A 187 2.97 10.32 -9.48
C HIS A 187 3.61 9.10 -10.15
N ARG A 188 3.63 9.05 -11.50
CA ARG A 188 4.25 7.96 -12.25
C ARG A 188 5.77 8.01 -12.17
N GLU A 189 6.36 9.20 -12.18
CA GLU A 189 7.81 9.40 -12.15
C GLU A 189 8.39 9.22 -10.74
N LEU A 190 7.75 9.79 -9.72
CA LEU A 190 8.25 9.83 -8.35
C LEU A 190 7.75 8.66 -7.49
N GLY A 191 6.55 8.14 -7.81
CA GLY A 191 5.84 7.19 -6.95
C GLY A 191 6.65 5.95 -6.61
N ALA A 192 7.38 5.37 -7.57
CA ALA A 192 8.20 4.20 -7.34
C ALA A 192 9.32 4.46 -6.31
N GLY A 193 10.01 5.59 -6.43
CA GLY A 193 11.06 6.00 -5.49
C GLY A 193 10.50 6.29 -4.10
N ILE A 194 9.36 6.99 -4.03
CA ILE A 194 8.71 7.34 -2.77
C ILE A 194 8.27 6.07 -2.02
N VAL A 195 7.51 5.18 -2.68
CA VAL A 195 6.97 3.97 -2.03
C VAL A 195 8.08 3.05 -1.53
N ARG A 196 9.15 2.84 -2.32
CA ARG A 196 10.32 2.04 -1.91
C ARG A 196 11.04 2.67 -0.73
N ARG A 197 11.27 3.98 -0.76
CA ARG A 197 11.94 4.70 0.33
C ARG A 197 11.16 4.61 1.63
N VAL A 198 9.84 4.85 1.57
CA VAL A 198 8.96 4.78 2.73
C VAL A 198 8.86 3.35 3.25
N ALA A 199 8.78 2.35 2.37
CA ALA A 199 8.75 0.94 2.77
C ALA A 199 10.02 0.52 3.55
N GLY A 200 11.17 1.10 3.22
CA GLY A 200 12.42 0.88 3.95
C GLY A 200 12.44 1.42 5.39
N GLU A 201 11.40 2.15 5.82
CA GLU A 201 11.24 2.65 7.20
C GLU A 201 10.43 1.68 8.10
N PHE A 202 9.92 0.54 7.56
CA PHE A 202 9.08 -0.43 8.26
C PHE A 202 9.88 -1.59 8.84
#